data_6046413b415e8cc8f392eee09f09bca3
#
_entry.id   6046413b415e8cc8f392eee09f09bca3
#
_cell.length_a   1.000
_cell.length_b   1.000
_cell.length_c   1.000
_cell.angle_alpha   90.00
_cell.angle_beta   90.00
_cell.angle_gamma   90.00
#
_symmetry.space_group_name_H-M   'P 1'
#
loop_
_entity.id
_entity.type
_entity.pdbx_description
1 polymer ?
#
loop_
_entity_poly.entity_id
_entity_poly.type
_entity_poly.pdbx_seq_one_letter_code
_entity_poly.pdbx_strand_id
1 'polypeptide(L)'
;SAVTLGKFDGIHKGHQKLMEKILAKKDQDLKSVVFTFGQMPGTNIYGKGRTILTRTERQIHLEAMGIDYMIECPFIPEIIQMEPEDFIKKILVEQLHVKYIAVGPDFRFGHNRKGSVGLLKQLAPLYDYEVEVLEKERLEDKVISSTYVRHMLESGEMEKVHKLLGYPYYVSGTVVHGHKIGR
;
A
#
# COMPACT_ATOMS: atom_id res chain seq x y z
N SER A 1 -13.73 -5.55 9.50
CA SER A 1 -12.64 -5.78 8.54
C SER A 1 -11.27 -5.73 9.21
N ALA A 2 -10.26 -6.36 8.56
CA ALA A 2 -8.84 -6.23 8.85
C ALA A 2 -8.21 -5.38 7.74
N VAL A 3 -7.58 -4.26 8.10
CA VAL A 3 -7.19 -3.21 7.15
C VAL A 3 -5.68 -2.97 7.20
N THR A 4 -5.06 -2.80 6.06
CA THR A 4 -3.74 -2.17 5.95
C THR A 4 -3.81 -0.91 5.09
N LEU A 5 -3.08 0.14 5.50
CA LEU A 5 -3.13 1.44 4.86
C LEU A 5 -1.76 1.84 4.32
N GLY A 6 -1.72 2.27 3.05
CA GLY A 6 -0.46 2.69 2.43
C GLY A 6 -0.59 2.98 0.94
N LYS A 7 0.53 3.35 0.33
CA LYS A 7 0.59 3.55 -1.13
C LYS A 7 0.73 2.25 -1.92
N PHE A 8 1.37 1.24 -1.32
CA PHE A 8 1.58 -0.10 -1.86
C PHE A 8 2.13 -0.16 -3.29
N ASP A 9 2.98 0.81 -3.64
CA ASP A 9 3.63 0.81 -4.94
C ASP A 9 4.71 -0.28 -4.99
N GLY A 10 4.55 -1.21 -5.94
CA GLY A 10 5.44 -2.35 -6.13
C GLY A 10 5.18 -3.55 -5.22
N ILE A 11 4.22 -3.52 -4.30
CA ILE A 11 3.89 -4.64 -3.37
C ILE A 11 5.12 -5.46 -2.95
N HIS A 12 6.22 -4.75 -2.60
CA HIS A 12 7.48 -5.36 -2.15
C HIS A 12 7.31 -6.16 -0.84
N LYS A 13 8.29 -6.96 -0.47
CA LYS A 13 8.23 -7.85 0.72
C LYS A 13 7.74 -7.17 1.99
N GLY A 14 8.13 -5.91 2.25
CA GLY A 14 7.60 -5.16 3.40
C GLY A 14 6.10 -4.88 3.31
N HIS A 15 5.54 -4.69 2.10
CA HIS A 15 4.10 -4.58 1.90
C HIS A 15 3.40 -5.93 2.06
N GLN A 16 3.99 -6.99 1.50
CA GLN A 16 3.42 -8.35 1.60
C GLN A 16 3.26 -8.77 3.06
N LYS A 17 4.21 -8.45 3.91
CA LYS A 17 4.13 -8.74 5.35
C LYS A 17 2.92 -8.08 6.04
N LEU A 18 2.60 -6.84 5.67
CA LEU A 18 1.38 -6.17 6.14
C LEU A 18 0.12 -6.89 5.65
N MET A 19 0.12 -7.33 4.39
CA MET A 19 -0.99 -8.07 3.80
C MET A 19 -1.17 -9.44 4.44
N GLU A 20 -0.09 -10.17 4.71
CA GLU A 20 -0.11 -11.44 5.43
C GLU A 20 -0.80 -11.30 6.81
N LYS A 21 -0.55 -10.20 7.52
CA LYS A 21 -1.17 -9.94 8.82
C LYS A 21 -2.69 -9.76 8.73
N ILE A 22 -3.17 -9.00 7.76
CA ILE A 22 -4.62 -8.83 7.59
C ILE A 22 -5.28 -10.11 7.02
N LEU A 23 -4.58 -10.88 6.20
CA LEU A 23 -5.05 -12.17 5.71
C LEU A 23 -5.18 -13.20 6.83
N ALA A 24 -4.26 -13.21 7.79
CA ALA A 24 -4.33 -14.10 8.97
C ALA A 24 -5.58 -13.87 9.83
N LYS A 25 -6.24 -12.69 9.72
CA LYS A 25 -7.47 -12.39 10.45
C LYS A 25 -8.74 -12.97 9.80
N LYS A 26 -8.63 -13.64 8.66
CA LYS A 26 -9.75 -14.37 8.03
C LYS A 26 -10.32 -15.47 8.93
N ASP A 27 -9.50 -16.06 9.78
CA ASP A 27 -9.94 -17.03 10.78
C ASP A 27 -10.94 -16.44 11.81
N GLN A 28 -10.96 -15.11 11.93
CA GLN A 28 -11.90 -14.36 12.77
C GLN A 28 -13.08 -13.79 11.97
N ASP A 29 -13.33 -14.31 10.76
CA ASP A 29 -14.36 -13.83 9.81
C ASP A 29 -14.18 -12.35 9.41
N LEU A 30 -12.97 -11.82 9.48
CA LEU A 30 -12.68 -10.45 9.04
C LEU A 30 -12.27 -10.42 7.57
N LYS A 31 -12.93 -9.54 6.79
CA LYS A 31 -12.53 -9.27 5.41
C LYS A 31 -11.20 -8.50 5.37
N SER A 32 -10.29 -8.95 4.52
CA SER A 32 -9.00 -8.31 4.30
C SER A 32 -9.13 -7.12 3.35
N VAL A 33 -8.69 -5.95 3.79
CA VAL A 33 -8.83 -4.68 3.04
C VAL A 33 -7.47 -4.00 2.89
N VAL A 34 -7.07 -3.77 1.67
CA VAL A 34 -5.94 -2.90 1.33
C VAL A 34 -6.49 -1.53 0.97
N PHE A 35 -6.25 -0.54 1.85
CA PHE A 35 -6.68 0.84 1.65
C PHE A 35 -5.52 1.68 1.12
N THR A 36 -5.68 2.24 -0.06
CA THR A 36 -4.70 3.10 -0.71
C THR A 36 -5.34 4.40 -1.20
N PHE A 37 -4.52 5.39 -1.51
CA PHE A 37 -5.01 6.64 -2.10
C PHE A 37 -4.79 6.61 -3.60
N GLY A 38 -5.79 7.08 -4.35
CA GLY A 38 -5.71 7.28 -5.78
C GLY A 38 -4.69 8.35 -6.17
N GLN A 39 -4.39 8.45 -7.45
CA GLN A 39 -3.54 9.52 -7.96
C GLN A 39 -4.34 10.84 -8.01
N MET A 40 -3.75 11.92 -7.53
CA MET A 40 -4.28 13.25 -7.75
C MET A 40 -4.15 13.58 -9.24
N PRO A 41 -5.22 14.01 -9.94
CA PRO A 41 -5.12 14.45 -11.32
C PRO A 41 -4.03 15.52 -11.48
N GLY A 42 -3.10 15.31 -12.42
CA GLY A 42 -2.01 16.25 -12.68
C GLY A 42 -0.82 16.20 -11.72
N THR A 43 -0.85 15.36 -10.68
CA THR A 43 0.29 15.19 -9.77
C THR A 43 0.72 13.73 -9.71
N ASN A 44 2.02 13.51 -9.75
CA ASN A 44 2.57 12.20 -9.50
C ASN A 44 2.75 12.04 -7.98
N ILE A 45 1.74 11.50 -7.27
CA ILE A 45 1.77 11.31 -5.80
C ILE A 45 2.95 10.43 -5.37
N TYR A 46 3.46 9.66 -6.29
CA TYR A 46 4.63 8.81 -6.07
C TYR A 46 5.97 9.56 -6.18
N GLY A 47 5.91 10.92 -6.26
CA GLY A 47 7.08 11.77 -6.46
C GLY A 47 7.44 11.92 -7.94
N LYS A 48 8.66 12.37 -8.23
CA LYS A 48 9.16 12.52 -9.61
C LYS A 48 9.42 11.17 -10.32
N GLY A 49 9.20 10.04 -9.65
CA GLY A 49 9.45 8.69 -10.17
C GLY A 49 8.22 8.06 -10.84
N ARG A 50 8.47 7.14 -11.76
CA ARG A 50 7.46 6.28 -12.37
C ARG A 50 6.93 5.29 -11.32
N THR A 51 5.65 4.91 -11.40
CA THR A 51 5.10 3.82 -10.58
C THR A 51 5.79 2.51 -10.91
N ILE A 52 6.01 1.67 -9.90
CA ILE A 52 6.58 0.32 -10.07
C ILE A 52 5.54 -0.60 -10.71
N LEU A 53 4.30 -0.52 -10.22
CA LEU A 53 3.16 -1.26 -10.74
C LEU A 53 2.06 -0.29 -11.16
N THR A 54 1.42 -0.56 -12.28
CA THR A 54 0.16 0.08 -12.67
C THR A 54 -0.95 -0.30 -11.69
N ARG A 55 -2.09 0.41 -11.75
CA ARG A 55 -3.28 0.07 -10.95
C ARG A 55 -3.74 -1.36 -11.22
N THR A 56 -3.84 -1.75 -12.47
CA THR A 56 -4.28 -3.10 -12.88
C THR A 56 -3.32 -4.18 -12.40
N GLU A 57 -2.02 -3.99 -12.55
CA GLU A 57 -1.02 -4.93 -12.07
C GLU A 57 -1.08 -5.10 -10.56
N ARG A 58 -1.28 -4.00 -9.82
CA ARG A 58 -1.46 -4.03 -8.36
C ARG A 58 -2.72 -4.81 -7.96
N GLN A 59 -3.85 -4.61 -8.69
CA GLN A 59 -5.08 -5.38 -8.45
C GLN A 59 -4.84 -6.88 -8.65
N ILE A 60 -4.21 -7.28 -9.75
CA ILE A 60 -3.89 -8.68 -10.04
C ILE A 60 -3.03 -9.30 -8.93
N HIS A 61 -2.01 -8.58 -8.44
CA HIS A 61 -1.18 -9.06 -7.35
C HIS A 61 -1.96 -9.26 -6.05
N LEU A 62 -2.80 -8.31 -5.68
CA LEU A 62 -3.60 -8.38 -4.46
C LEU A 62 -4.63 -9.51 -4.53
N GLU A 63 -5.26 -9.68 -5.69
CA GLU A 63 -6.19 -10.80 -5.94
C GLU A 63 -5.47 -12.16 -5.82
N ALA A 64 -4.29 -12.30 -6.44
CA ALA A 64 -3.48 -13.52 -6.33
C ALA A 64 -3.03 -13.82 -4.89
N MET A 65 -2.86 -12.80 -4.05
CA MET A 65 -2.59 -12.97 -2.62
C MET A 65 -3.84 -13.33 -1.81
N GLY A 66 -5.02 -13.26 -2.40
CA GLY A 66 -6.29 -13.55 -1.73
C GLY A 66 -6.84 -12.39 -0.89
N ILE A 67 -6.49 -11.16 -1.18
CA ILE A 67 -7.08 -9.95 -0.57
C ILE A 67 -8.53 -9.82 -1.04
N ASP A 68 -9.46 -9.57 -0.11
CA ASP A 68 -10.88 -9.46 -0.44
C ASP A 68 -11.22 -8.13 -1.11
N TYR A 69 -10.61 -7.02 -0.65
CA TYR A 69 -10.92 -5.67 -1.17
C TYR A 69 -9.67 -4.82 -1.31
N MET A 70 -9.56 -4.15 -2.47
CA MET A 70 -8.67 -3.01 -2.66
C MET A 70 -9.52 -1.73 -2.75
N ILE A 71 -9.40 -0.85 -1.78
CA ILE A 71 -10.07 0.45 -1.77
C ILE A 71 -9.07 1.52 -2.18
N GLU A 72 -9.33 2.13 -3.32
CA GLU A 72 -8.56 3.29 -3.79
C GLU A 72 -9.35 4.56 -3.49
N CYS A 73 -9.03 5.17 -2.34
CA CYS A 73 -9.68 6.38 -1.87
C CYS A 73 -9.34 7.55 -2.80
N PRO A 74 -10.33 8.29 -3.33
CA PRO A 74 -10.07 9.41 -4.21
C PRO A 74 -9.33 10.54 -3.47
N PHE A 75 -8.41 11.20 -4.17
CA PHE A 75 -7.63 12.31 -3.62
C PHE A 75 -8.38 13.63 -3.86
N ILE A 76 -9.54 13.77 -3.22
CA ILE A 76 -10.42 14.93 -3.31
C ILE A 76 -10.27 15.83 -2.08
N PRO A 77 -10.65 17.12 -2.16
CA PRO A 77 -10.49 18.07 -1.05
C PRO A 77 -11.07 17.59 0.28
N GLU A 78 -12.23 16.95 0.26
CA GLU A 78 -12.94 16.42 1.43
C GLU A 78 -12.12 15.39 2.20
N ILE A 79 -11.35 14.57 1.48
CA ILE A 79 -10.47 13.54 2.06
C ILE A 79 -9.10 14.14 2.45
N ILE A 80 -8.56 15.01 1.60
CA ILE A 80 -7.23 15.62 1.83
C ILE A 80 -7.24 16.52 3.08
N GLN A 81 -8.34 17.23 3.30
CA GLN A 81 -8.51 18.17 4.43
C GLN A 81 -9.10 17.48 5.67
N MET A 82 -9.43 16.19 5.60
CA MET A 82 -10.00 15.46 6.72
C MET A 82 -9.01 15.35 7.87
N GLU A 83 -9.39 15.83 9.06
CA GLU A 83 -8.55 15.69 10.25
C GLU A 83 -8.38 14.21 10.60
N PRO A 84 -7.26 13.81 11.22
CA PRO A 84 -6.95 12.41 11.47
C PRO A 84 -8.00 11.66 12.28
N GLU A 85 -8.58 12.29 13.29
CA GLU A 85 -9.64 11.72 14.14
C GLU A 85 -10.90 11.43 13.33
N ASP A 86 -11.28 12.34 12.44
CA ASP A 86 -12.41 12.17 11.53
C ASP A 86 -12.17 11.05 10.53
N PHE A 87 -10.95 10.91 10.02
CA PHE A 87 -10.58 9.81 9.14
C PHE A 87 -10.73 8.45 9.86
N ILE A 88 -10.26 8.36 11.09
CA ILE A 88 -10.42 7.13 11.89
C ILE A 88 -11.92 6.84 12.10
N LYS A 89 -12.66 7.82 12.61
CA LYS A 89 -14.08 7.64 12.93
C LYS A 89 -14.93 7.34 11.70
N LYS A 90 -14.91 8.23 10.71
CA LYS A 90 -15.83 8.20 9.56
C LYS A 90 -15.45 7.12 8.55
N ILE A 91 -14.15 6.93 8.28
CA ILE A 91 -13.70 5.99 7.25
C ILE A 91 -13.40 4.62 7.85
N LEU A 92 -12.51 4.54 8.84
CA LEU A 92 -12.08 3.23 9.35
C LEU A 92 -13.16 2.55 10.18
N VAL A 93 -13.82 3.30 11.07
CA VAL A 93 -14.81 2.71 12.00
C VAL A 93 -16.19 2.62 11.35
N GLU A 94 -16.76 3.73 10.89
CA GLU A 94 -18.16 3.78 10.42
C GLU A 94 -18.37 3.12 9.05
N GLN A 95 -17.41 3.29 8.11
CA GLN A 95 -17.56 2.71 6.76
C GLN A 95 -16.91 1.34 6.62
N LEU A 96 -15.69 1.16 7.15
CA LEU A 96 -14.96 -0.10 7.00
C LEU A 96 -15.20 -1.08 8.14
N HIS A 97 -15.87 -0.67 9.23
CA HIS A 97 -16.08 -1.49 10.41
C HIS A 97 -14.81 -2.21 10.86
N VAL A 98 -13.72 -1.42 10.97
CA VAL A 98 -12.39 -1.94 11.24
C VAL A 98 -12.33 -2.59 12.64
N LYS A 99 -11.71 -3.77 12.71
CA LYS A 99 -11.40 -4.47 13.96
C LYS A 99 -9.90 -4.71 14.13
N TYR A 100 -9.14 -4.64 13.04
CA TYR A 100 -7.71 -4.85 13.06
C TYR A 100 -7.03 -3.98 12.00
N ILE A 101 -5.95 -3.32 12.40
CA ILE A 101 -5.14 -2.45 11.54
C ILE A 101 -3.68 -2.90 11.58
N ALA A 102 -3.09 -3.20 10.41
CA ALA A 102 -1.65 -3.46 10.27
C ALA A 102 -0.99 -2.31 9.51
N VAL A 103 0.01 -1.66 10.11
CA VAL A 103 0.74 -0.53 9.51
C VAL A 103 2.24 -0.56 9.81
N GLY A 104 3.02 0.13 8.98
CA GLY A 104 4.43 0.38 9.26
C GLY A 104 4.63 1.47 10.35
N PRO A 105 5.83 1.55 10.96
CA PRO A 105 6.09 2.45 12.10
C PRO A 105 6.06 3.94 11.74
N ASP A 106 6.29 4.27 10.48
CA ASP A 106 6.29 5.65 9.96
C ASP A 106 5.00 6.03 9.21
N PHE A 107 3.94 5.23 9.38
CA PHE A 107 2.64 5.52 8.76
C PHE A 107 2.08 6.86 9.22
N ARG A 108 1.63 7.67 8.25
CA ARG A 108 1.02 8.99 8.46
C ARG A 108 -0.21 9.16 7.58
N PHE A 109 -1.23 9.81 8.12
CA PHE A 109 -2.52 10.00 7.44
C PHE A 109 -3.20 11.32 7.86
N GLY A 110 -4.36 11.60 7.26
CA GLY A 110 -5.14 12.79 7.53
C GLY A 110 -4.50 14.08 7.03
N HIS A 111 -5.15 15.20 7.30
CA HIS A 111 -4.74 16.52 6.86
C HIS A 111 -3.29 16.84 7.28
N ASN A 112 -2.49 17.26 6.30
CA ASN A 112 -1.06 17.57 6.49
C ASN A 112 -0.25 16.45 7.15
N ARG A 113 -0.70 15.19 7.03
CA ARG A 113 -0.05 14.00 7.64
C ARG A 113 0.09 14.10 9.17
N LYS A 114 -0.81 14.82 9.84
CA LYS A 114 -0.81 14.95 11.31
C LYS A 114 -1.10 13.64 12.02
N GLY A 115 -1.92 12.75 11.41
CA GLY A 115 -2.23 11.43 11.94
C GLY A 115 -0.99 10.53 12.00
N SER A 116 -0.89 9.75 13.04
CA SER A 116 0.25 8.88 13.33
C SER A 116 -0.21 7.52 13.87
N VAL A 117 0.72 6.57 13.90
CA VAL A 117 0.52 5.28 14.60
C VAL A 117 0.15 5.49 16.08
N GLY A 118 0.72 6.51 16.74
CA GLY A 118 0.36 6.87 18.11
C GLY A 118 -1.12 7.21 18.26
N LEU A 119 -1.66 8.02 17.36
CA LEU A 119 -3.08 8.37 17.36
C LEU A 119 -3.98 7.15 17.09
N LEU A 120 -3.61 6.26 16.16
CA LEU A 120 -4.34 5.02 15.94
C LEU A 120 -4.42 4.19 17.23
N LYS A 121 -3.30 4.01 17.94
CA LYS A 121 -3.25 3.26 19.20
C LYS A 121 -4.02 3.95 20.31
N GLN A 122 -3.97 5.27 20.38
CA GLN A 122 -4.69 6.05 21.40
C GLN A 122 -6.21 5.89 21.28
N LEU A 123 -6.74 5.88 20.04
CA LEU A 123 -8.17 5.77 19.78
C LEU A 123 -8.67 4.32 19.69
N ALA A 124 -7.77 3.35 19.64
CA ALA A 124 -8.13 1.93 19.53
C ALA A 124 -9.08 1.44 20.64
N PRO A 125 -8.87 1.76 21.94
CA PRO A 125 -9.81 1.34 22.98
C PRO A 125 -11.19 2.01 22.87
N LEU A 126 -11.27 3.23 22.34
CA LEU A 126 -12.53 3.96 22.17
C LEU A 126 -13.42 3.34 21.09
N TYR A 127 -12.80 2.83 20.01
CA TYR A 127 -13.51 2.33 18.84
C TYR A 127 -13.44 0.80 18.68
N ASP A 128 -12.90 0.10 19.68
CA ASP A 128 -12.83 -1.36 19.73
C ASP A 128 -12.17 -1.98 18.48
N TYR A 129 -10.92 -1.54 18.19
CA TYR A 129 -10.05 -2.14 17.18
C TYR A 129 -8.64 -2.35 17.69
N GLU A 130 -7.89 -3.26 17.07
CA GLU A 130 -6.48 -3.53 17.36
C GLU A 130 -5.56 -2.84 16.35
N VAL A 131 -4.36 -2.43 16.79
CA VAL A 131 -3.31 -1.88 15.92
C VAL A 131 -2.03 -2.68 16.09
N GLU A 132 -1.61 -3.36 15.04
CA GLU A 132 -0.29 -3.98 14.94
C GLU A 132 0.64 -3.11 14.10
N VAL A 133 1.83 -2.82 14.65
CA VAL A 133 2.86 -2.04 13.97
C VAL A 133 4.00 -2.99 13.60
N LEU A 134 4.22 -3.16 12.32
CA LEU A 134 5.24 -4.06 11.83
C LEU A 134 6.53 -3.32 11.55
N GLU A 135 7.63 -3.86 12.01
CA GLU A 135 8.94 -3.34 11.65
C GLU A 135 9.21 -3.47 10.15
N LYS A 136 10.03 -2.55 9.66
CA LYS A 136 10.40 -2.52 8.24
C LYS A 136 11.25 -3.74 7.88
N GLU A 137 10.88 -4.41 6.83
CA GLU A 137 11.68 -5.47 6.24
C GLU A 137 13.01 -4.93 5.70
N ARG A 138 14.04 -5.75 5.78
CA ARG A 138 15.39 -5.42 5.30
C ARG A 138 15.88 -6.49 4.34
N LEU A 139 16.64 -6.05 3.37
CA LEU A 139 17.48 -6.93 2.55
C LEU A 139 18.92 -6.53 2.85
N GLU A 140 19.68 -7.45 3.43
CA GLU A 140 20.98 -7.12 4.02
C GLU A 140 20.81 -5.98 5.04
N ASP A 141 21.58 -4.91 4.97
CA ASP A 141 21.49 -3.78 5.89
C ASP A 141 20.55 -2.65 5.42
N LYS A 142 19.87 -2.81 4.28
CA LYS A 142 18.99 -1.77 3.72
C LYS A 142 17.52 -2.07 3.92
N VAL A 143 16.77 -1.06 4.35
CA VAL A 143 15.31 -1.15 4.47
C VAL A 143 14.69 -1.29 3.08
N ILE A 144 13.82 -2.29 2.93
CA ILE A 144 13.03 -2.50 1.72
C ILE A 144 11.98 -1.39 1.61
N SER A 145 11.98 -0.66 0.50
CA SER A 145 11.04 0.42 0.22
C SER A 145 10.82 0.59 -1.27
N SER A 146 9.69 1.18 -1.67
CA SER A 146 9.42 1.49 -3.09
C SER A 146 10.49 2.38 -3.72
N THR A 147 11.10 3.28 -2.94
CA THR A 147 12.22 4.11 -3.41
C THR A 147 13.44 3.25 -3.72
N TYR A 148 13.76 2.29 -2.85
CA TYR A 148 14.89 1.39 -3.09
C TYR A 148 14.64 0.47 -4.30
N VAL A 149 13.41 -0.06 -4.43
CA VAL A 149 13.05 -0.85 -5.63
C VAL A 149 13.20 -0.04 -6.91
N ARG A 150 12.70 1.21 -6.97
CA ARG A 150 12.86 2.07 -8.15
C ARG A 150 14.32 2.32 -8.50
N HIS A 151 15.14 2.60 -7.51
CA HIS A 151 16.57 2.81 -7.74
C HIS A 151 17.24 1.57 -8.34
N MET A 152 16.89 0.37 -7.87
CA MET A 152 17.42 -0.88 -8.43
C MET A 152 16.89 -1.15 -9.85
N LEU A 153 15.63 -0.79 -10.13
CA LEU A 153 15.06 -0.85 -11.49
C LEU A 153 15.79 0.09 -12.45
N GLU A 154 16.01 1.35 -12.04
CA GLU A 154 16.69 2.36 -12.84
C GLU A 154 18.17 2.01 -13.13
N SER A 155 18.82 1.33 -12.20
CA SER A 155 20.20 0.85 -12.38
C SER A 155 20.33 -0.51 -13.06
N GLY A 156 19.20 -1.16 -13.41
CA GLY A 156 19.19 -2.47 -14.09
C GLY A 156 19.56 -3.66 -13.18
N GLU A 157 19.56 -3.48 -11.86
CA GLU A 157 19.92 -4.50 -10.86
C GLU A 157 18.76 -5.50 -10.65
N MET A 158 18.37 -6.23 -11.71
CA MET A 158 17.15 -7.03 -11.74
C MET A 158 17.12 -8.18 -10.72
N GLU A 159 18.26 -8.77 -10.38
CA GLU A 159 18.36 -9.79 -9.33
C GLU A 159 17.99 -9.20 -7.95
N LYS A 160 18.44 -7.98 -7.66
CA LYS A 160 18.06 -7.29 -6.42
C LYS A 160 16.60 -6.89 -6.44
N VAL A 161 16.09 -6.42 -7.59
CA VAL A 161 14.65 -6.13 -7.76
C VAL A 161 13.83 -7.37 -7.41
N HIS A 162 14.18 -8.54 -7.95
CA HIS A 162 13.50 -9.79 -7.63
C HIS A 162 13.54 -10.12 -6.12
N LYS A 163 14.71 -9.96 -5.48
CA LYS A 163 14.85 -10.18 -4.03
C LYS A 163 14.00 -9.21 -3.19
N LEU A 164 13.89 -7.95 -3.61
CA LEU A 164 13.11 -6.91 -2.93
C LEU A 164 11.60 -7.10 -3.11
N LEU A 165 11.18 -7.45 -4.34
CA LEU A 165 9.78 -7.68 -4.66
C LEU A 165 9.29 -9.06 -4.16
N GLY A 166 10.11 -10.11 -4.23
CA GLY A 166 9.72 -11.49 -3.97
C GLY A 166 9.03 -12.17 -5.15
N TYR A 167 8.93 -11.48 -6.29
CA TYR A 167 8.38 -11.98 -7.55
C TYR A 167 9.15 -11.34 -8.73
N PRO A 168 9.13 -11.95 -9.94
CA PRO A 168 9.74 -11.36 -11.13
C PRO A 168 9.08 -10.03 -11.50
N TYR A 169 9.89 -8.99 -11.71
CA TYR A 169 9.35 -7.73 -12.24
C TYR A 169 8.88 -7.93 -13.68
N TYR A 170 7.74 -7.39 -14.00
CA TYR A 170 7.17 -7.41 -15.36
C TYR A 170 6.52 -6.07 -15.69
N VAL A 171 6.30 -5.86 -16.97
CA VAL A 171 5.54 -4.74 -17.51
C VAL A 171 4.45 -5.30 -18.43
N SER A 172 3.27 -4.70 -18.37
CA SER A 172 2.17 -5.02 -19.27
C SER A 172 1.93 -3.90 -20.26
N GLY A 173 1.51 -4.25 -21.47
CA GLY A 173 1.24 -3.27 -22.51
C GLY A 173 0.64 -3.88 -23.75
N THR A 174 0.18 -3.05 -24.66
CA THR A 174 -0.32 -3.47 -25.98
C THR A 174 0.82 -3.51 -26.99
N VAL A 175 0.93 -4.61 -27.71
CA VAL A 175 1.89 -4.73 -28.81
C VAL A 175 1.44 -3.84 -29.96
N VAL A 176 2.28 -2.90 -30.32
CA VAL A 176 2.04 -1.98 -31.46
C VAL A 176 3.11 -2.17 -32.55
N HIS A 177 2.76 -1.82 -33.75
CA HIS A 177 3.74 -1.83 -34.86
C HIS A 177 4.82 -0.76 -34.62
N GLY A 178 6.07 -1.18 -34.52
CA GLY A 178 7.24 -0.29 -34.51
C GLY A 178 7.66 0.15 -35.91
N HIS A 179 8.89 0.64 -36.02
CA HIS A 179 9.46 1.12 -37.29
C HIS A 179 9.73 0.02 -38.35
N LYS A 180 9.34 -1.23 -38.09
CA LYS A 180 9.53 -2.40 -38.99
C LYS A 180 11.01 -2.61 -39.39
N ILE A 181 11.97 -2.26 -38.57
CA ILE A 181 13.42 -2.41 -38.78
C ILE A 181 13.98 -3.71 -38.26
N GLY A 182 13.17 -4.51 -37.53
CA GLY A 182 13.49 -5.87 -37.16
C GLY A 182 13.23 -6.84 -38.31
N ARG A 183 14.17 -7.73 -38.58
CA ARG A 183 14.01 -8.85 -39.54
C ARG A 183 13.48 -10.06 -38.79
#